data_9aa67b6a42cd07594f8b6e24a158294c
#
_entry.id   9aa67b6a42cd07594f8b6e24a158294c
#
_cell.length_a   1.000
_cell.length_b   1.000
_cell.length_c   1.000
_cell.angle_alpha   90.00
_cell.angle_beta   90.00
_cell.angle_gamma   90.00
#
_symmetry.space_group_name_H-M   'P 1'
#
loop_
_entity.id
_entity.type
_entity.pdbx_description
1 polymer ?
#
loop_
_entity_poly.entity_id
_entity_poly.type
_entity_poly.pdbx_seq_one_letter_code
_entity_poly.pdbx_strand_id
1 'polypeptide(L)'
;MQDRVVLRAPGVSVTIDLAAGGRAVSWTIDDVEVIGSRSSAPVEYGMYPMAPWAGRVRDNSLSFGGAEYSLAPNHGVWALHGTVLGSKSRLVDQASSNDRSVATIVTDLGPEWPWAGRLTSHWEVAADAVRTRLTLEAEEQSFPGVLGWHPWFNRRIGAGEPAIWSLTGPLLAERLEAFQLSGAFVPVDLGSRAFDDTFLVASRAASIEWPGQLRIDISSSHPWFVVFDELADYICIEPQSGPPNGINDSQVAPVTVVAPGEPLSLVNEWRITRGQPAG
;
A
#
# COMPACT_ATOMS: atom_id res chain seq x y z
N MET A 1 -5.54 23.08 -13.38
CA MET A 1 -4.61 21.93 -13.24
C MET A 1 -5.48 20.67 -13.20
N GLN A 2 -5.13 19.64 -13.94
CA GLN A 2 -5.94 18.40 -13.96
C GLN A 2 -5.71 17.69 -12.62
N ASP A 3 -6.75 17.54 -11.79
CA ASP A 3 -6.62 16.92 -10.45
C ASP A 3 -6.63 15.39 -10.52
N ARG A 4 -6.88 14.80 -11.69
CA ARG A 4 -6.93 13.36 -11.91
C ARG A 4 -6.12 12.93 -13.13
N VAL A 5 -5.43 11.80 -12.98
CA VAL A 5 -4.72 11.07 -14.04
C VAL A 5 -5.46 9.77 -14.32
N VAL A 6 -5.75 9.49 -15.60
CA VAL A 6 -6.37 8.22 -15.98
C VAL A 6 -5.40 7.44 -16.85
N LEU A 7 -5.09 6.21 -16.42
CA LEU A 7 -4.27 5.26 -17.14
C LEU A 7 -5.15 4.14 -17.66
N ARG A 8 -4.99 3.80 -18.94
CA ARG A 8 -5.80 2.78 -19.62
C ARG A 8 -4.96 1.80 -20.40
N ALA A 9 -5.41 0.55 -20.40
CA ALA A 9 -4.99 -0.52 -21.27
C ALA A 9 -6.24 -1.33 -21.66
N PRO A 10 -6.19 -2.24 -22.64
CA PRO A 10 -7.34 -3.07 -22.98
C PRO A 10 -7.94 -3.78 -21.76
N GLY A 11 -9.19 -3.46 -21.43
CA GLY A 11 -9.92 -4.03 -20.30
C GLY A 11 -9.45 -3.59 -18.90
N VAL A 12 -8.52 -2.62 -18.77
CA VAL A 12 -8.05 -2.14 -17.47
C VAL A 12 -7.98 -0.62 -17.44
N SER A 13 -8.52 -0.01 -16.39
CA SER A 13 -8.40 1.43 -16.15
C SER A 13 -8.10 1.73 -14.68
N VAL A 14 -7.15 2.65 -14.44
CA VAL A 14 -6.82 3.18 -13.12
C VAL A 14 -6.96 4.69 -13.15
N THR A 15 -7.75 5.24 -12.22
CA THR A 15 -7.91 6.69 -12.04
C THR A 15 -7.22 7.11 -10.75
N ILE A 16 -6.24 8.00 -10.87
CA ILE A 16 -5.42 8.49 -9.77
C ILE A 16 -5.81 9.93 -9.45
N ASP A 17 -6.06 10.22 -8.17
CA ASP A 17 -6.37 11.55 -7.66
C ASP A 17 -5.11 12.24 -7.13
N LEU A 18 -4.71 13.33 -7.78
CA LEU A 18 -3.52 14.10 -7.40
C LEU A 18 -3.77 15.00 -6.19
N ALA A 19 -5.01 15.29 -5.84
CA ALA A 19 -5.33 16.09 -4.65
C ALA A 19 -5.32 15.27 -3.36
N ALA A 20 -5.24 13.93 -3.47
CA ALA A 20 -5.36 12.99 -2.36
C ALA A 20 -4.17 12.02 -2.26
N GLY A 21 -2.95 12.54 -2.28
CA GLY A 21 -1.73 11.74 -2.08
C GLY A 21 -1.34 10.86 -3.26
N GLY A 22 -1.87 11.11 -4.47
CA GLY A 22 -1.60 10.27 -5.64
C GLY A 22 -2.24 8.89 -5.53
N ARG A 23 -3.38 8.77 -4.82
CA ARG A 23 -4.11 7.51 -4.66
C ARG A 23 -4.90 7.13 -5.89
N ALA A 24 -4.98 5.84 -6.20
CA ALA A 24 -5.98 5.34 -7.12
C ALA A 24 -7.36 5.39 -6.44
N VAL A 25 -8.29 6.13 -7.02
CA VAL A 25 -9.69 6.26 -6.54
C VAL A 25 -10.64 5.33 -7.28
N SER A 26 -10.17 4.74 -8.37
CA SER A 26 -10.88 3.72 -9.14
C SER A 26 -9.86 2.82 -9.83
N TRP A 27 -10.13 1.53 -9.82
CA TRP A 27 -9.42 0.53 -10.59
C TRP A 27 -10.45 -0.45 -11.15
N THR A 28 -10.70 -0.35 -12.46
CA THR A 28 -11.64 -1.21 -13.15
C THR A 28 -10.93 -2.26 -14.00
N ILE A 29 -11.49 -3.47 -14.00
CA ILE A 29 -11.09 -4.58 -14.87
C ILE A 29 -12.35 -5.06 -15.57
N ASP A 30 -12.36 -4.97 -16.91
CA ASP A 30 -13.53 -5.24 -17.77
C ASP A 30 -14.79 -4.52 -17.26
N ASP A 31 -14.64 -3.20 -16.98
CA ASP A 31 -15.65 -2.29 -16.43
C ASP A 31 -16.15 -2.63 -15.01
N VAL A 32 -15.54 -3.62 -14.35
CA VAL A 32 -15.85 -3.97 -12.95
C VAL A 32 -14.90 -3.28 -12.00
N GLU A 33 -15.43 -2.52 -11.04
CA GLU A 33 -14.65 -1.81 -10.03
C GLU A 33 -14.14 -2.78 -8.95
N VAL A 34 -12.81 -2.90 -8.80
CA VAL A 34 -12.19 -3.84 -7.85
C VAL A 34 -11.77 -3.21 -6.53
N ILE A 35 -11.64 -1.88 -6.47
CA ILE A 35 -11.36 -1.16 -5.22
C ILE A 35 -12.56 -0.30 -4.82
N GLY A 36 -12.70 -0.01 -3.55
CA GLY A 36 -13.88 0.66 -3.03
C GLY A 36 -13.60 1.79 -2.07
N SER A 37 -14.69 2.30 -1.48
CA SER A 37 -14.68 3.39 -0.53
C SER A 37 -15.65 3.09 0.60
N ARG A 38 -15.13 2.90 1.80
CA ARG A 38 -15.94 2.77 3.01
C ARG A 38 -16.50 4.14 3.45
N SER A 39 -15.66 5.18 3.33
CA SER A 39 -16.03 6.57 3.62
C SER A 39 -15.16 7.53 2.85
N SER A 40 -15.34 8.84 3.07
CA SER A 40 -14.45 9.87 2.52
C SER A 40 -13.21 10.14 3.38
N ALA A 41 -13.05 9.43 4.52
CA ALA A 41 -11.87 9.57 5.34
C ALA A 41 -10.61 9.10 4.59
N PRO A 42 -9.48 9.83 4.63
CA PRO A 42 -8.31 9.54 3.82
C PRO A 42 -7.75 8.11 3.97
N VAL A 43 -8.00 7.44 5.08
CA VAL A 43 -7.55 6.07 5.34
C VAL A 43 -8.55 5.00 4.89
N GLU A 44 -9.73 5.35 4.37
CA GLU A 44 -10.85 4.43 4.19
C GLU A 44 -11.33 4.27 2.74
N TYR A 45 -10.50 4.59 1.73
CA TYR A 45 -10.90 4.42 0.33
C TYR A 45 -9.73 4.30 -0.65
N GLY A 46 -10.00 3.62 -1.76
CA GLY A 46 -9.11 3.52 -2.90
C GLY A 46 -7.88 2.65 -2.66
N MET A 47 -6.80 2.93 -3.35
CA MET A 47 -5.49 2.33 -3.15
C MET A 47 -4.49 3.48 -3.00
N TYR A 48 -3.98 3.69 -1.80
CA TYR A 48 -3.11 4.82 -1.51
C TYR A 48 -1.69 4.39 -1.11
N PRO A 49 -0.68 5.22 -1.42
CA PRO A 49 0.67 5.00 -0.95
C PRO A 49 0.79 5.40 0.52
N MET A 50 1.57 4.66 1.28
CA MET A 50 1.96 4.96 2.65
C MET A 50 3.43 5.36 2.67
N ALA A 51 3.73 6.57 3.09
CA ALA A 51 5.08 7.13 3.23
C ALA A 51 5.07 8.38 4.13
N PRO A 52 6.15 8.64 4.88
CA PRO A 52 7.38 7.87 5.02
C PRO A 52 7.29 6.69 6.00
N TRP A 53 6.11 6.37 6.52
CA TRP A 53 5.86 5.16 7.30
C TRP A 53 4.54 4.50 6.91
N ALA A 54 4.45 3.18 7.13
CA ALA A 54 3.24 2.38 7.01
C ALA A 54 2.79 1.90 8.40
N GLY A 55 1.47 1.77 8.59
CA GLY A 55 0.90 1.41 9.89
C GLY A 55 0.94 2.54 10.92
N ARG A 56 0.79 2.16 12.18
CA ARG A 56 0.79 3.07 13.34
C ARG A 56 2.20 3.26 13.88
N VAL A 57 2.50 4.46 14.37
CA VAL A 57 3.73 4.76 15.10
C VAL A 57 3.44 4.73 16.60
N ARG A 58 4.28 3.98 17.34
CA ARG A 58 4.17 3.86 18.81
C ARG A 58 4.25 5.24 19.45
N ASP A 59 3.27 5.56 20.31
CA ASP A 59 3.19 6.81 21.06
C ASP A 59 3.29 8.09 20.20
N ASN A 60 3.08 7.94 18.87
CA ASN A 60 3.30 8.99 17.88
C ASN A 60 4.69 9.64 18.01
N SER A 61 5.69 8.86 18.43
CA SER A 61 7.05 9.32 18.65
C SER A 61 8.03 8.56 17.75
N LEU A 62 8.99 9.30 17.24
CA LEU A 62 10.08 8.80 16.40
C LEU A 62 11.41 9.17 17.03
N SER A 63 12.25 8.15 17.28
CA SER A 63 13.63 8.33 17.72
C SER A 63 14.59 8.14 16.56
N PHE A 64 15.32 9.18 16.20
CA PHE A 64 16.31 9.10 15.11
C PHE A 64 17.46 10.09 15.30
N GLY A 65 18.70 9.65 15.01
CA GLY A 65 19.88 10.52 15.09
C GLY A 65 20.18 11.05 16.50
N GLY A 66 19.69 10.37 17.54
CA GLY A 66 19.85 10.78 18.95
C GLY A 66 18.83 11.84 19.39
N ALA A 67 17.83 12.14 18.58
CA ALA A 67 16.73 13.06 18.90
C ALA A 67 15.37 12.35 18.87
N GLU A 68 14.41 12.91 19.59
CA GLU A 68 13.01 12.48 19.63
C GLU A 68 12.16 13.48 18.84
N TYR A 69 11.24 12.97 18.01
CA TYR A 69 10.33 13.75 17.18
C TYR A 69 8.89 13.31 17.43
N SER A 70 8.01 14.24 17.72
CA SER A 70 6.58 13.97 17.82
C SER A 70 5.93 14.02 16.44
N LEU A 71 5.17 12.99 16.09
CA LEU A 71 4.39 12.94 14.87
C LEU A 71 2.94 13.32 15.16
N ALA A 72 2.37 14.22 14.38
CA ALA A 72 0.99 14.63 14.57
C ALA A 72 0.01 13.48 14.28
N PRO A 73 -0.96 13.20 15.17
CA PRO A 73 -2.03 12.26 14.86
C PRO A 73 -2.84 12.73 13.65
N ASN A 74 -3.08 11.84 12.71
CA ASN A 74 -3.87 12.10 11.51
C ASN A 74 -5.08 11.15 11.36
N HIS A 75 -5.21 10.17 12.27
CA HIS A 75 -6.38 9.30 12.36
C HIS A 75 -6.69 8.94 13.81
N GLY A 76 -7.74 9.54 14.38
CA GLY A 76 -8.04 9.39 15.80
C GLY A 76 -6.87 9.86 16.66
N VAL A 77 -6.34 8.96 17.50
CA VAL A 77 -5.18 9.23 18.37
C VAL A 77 -3.84 8.82 17.75
N TRP A 78 -3.82 8.33 16.50
CA TRP A 78 -2.66 7.72 15.87
C TRP A 78 -2.05 8.56 14.77
N ALA A 79 -0.73 8.63 14.72
CA ALA A 79 0.02 8.93 13.51
C ALA A 79 0.03 7.66 12.64
N LEU A 80 -0.74 7.67 11.54
CA LEU A 80 -1.07 6.52 10.73
C LEU A 80 -0.70 6.75 9.25
N HIS A 81 0.00 5.80 8.63
CA HIS A 81 0.24 5.69 7.19
C HIS A 81 0.98 6.87 6.53
N GLY A 82 1.75 7.62 7.32
CA GLY A 82 2.62 8.67 6.79
C GLY A 82 1.95 10.02 6.60
N THR A 83 2.68 10.91 5.95
CA THR A 83 2.27 12.30 5.70
C THR A 83 1.70 12.53 4.31
N VAL A 84 1.99 11.62 3.33
CA VAL A 84 1.55 11.79 1.94
C VAL A 84 0.07 11.55 1.71
N LEU A 85 -0.61 10.90 2.64
CA LEU A 85 -1.98 10.40 2.53
C LEU A 85 -3.01 11.45 2.07
N GLY A 86 -2.90 12.68 2.51
CA GLY A 86 -3.75 13.79 2.11
C GLY A 86 -3.00 14.91 1.38
N SER A 87 -1.73 14.68 1.03
CA SER A 87 -0.90 15.69 0.39
C SER A 87 -1.26 15.87 -1.09
N LYS A 88 -1.03 17.07 -1.61
CA LYS A 88 -1.18 17.34 -3.02
C LYS A 88 0.02 16.78 -3.79
N SER A 89 -0.27 15.97 -4.81
CA SER A 89 0.71 15.39 -5.70
C SER A 89 0.78 16.16 -7.02
N ARG A 90 1.84 15.96 -7.77
CA ARG A 90 2.02 16.51 -9.11
C ARG A 90 2.36 15.41 -10.10
N LEU A 91 1.74 15.45 -11.27
CA LEU A 91 2.11 14.62 -12.41
C LEU A 91 3.42 15.16 -13.00
N VAL A 92 4.41 14.29 -13.14
CA VAL A 92 5.71 14.61 -13.74
C VAL A 92 5.79 14.16 -15.17
N ASP A 93 5.27 12.95 -15.45
CA ASP A 93 5.28 12.36 -16.78
C ASP A 93 4.09 11.42 -16.96
N GLN A 94 3.57 11.37 -18.18
CA GLN A 94 2.54 10.42 -18.59
C GLN A 94 2.73 10.06 -20.06
N ALA A 95 2.68 8.77 -20.36
CA ALA A 95 2.68 8.27 -21.73
C ALA A 95 1.67 7.13 -21.88
N SER A 96 1.12 6.98 -23.09
CA SER A 96 0.16 5.92 -23.40
C SER A 96 0.42 5.37 -24.80
N SER A 97 0.25 4.06 -24.93
CA SER A 97 0.17 3.34 -26.20
C SER A 97 -1.13 2.55 -26.27
N ASN A 98 -1.33 1.76 -27.32
CA ASN A 98 -2.53 0.93 -27.45
C ASN A 98 -2.61 -0.15 -26.36
N ASP A 99 -1.46 -0.61 -25.82
CA ASP A 99 -1.36 -1.78 -24.96
C ASP A 99 -1.08 -1.42 -23.50
N ARG A 100 -0.61 -0.19 -23.23
CA ARG A 100 -0.23 0.24 -21.88
C ARG A 100 -0.26 1.74 -21.70
N SER A 101 -0.43 2.16 -20.46
CA SER A 101 -0.23 3.54 -20.00
C SER A 101 0.69 3.58 -18.81
N VAL A 102 1.51 4.63 -18.74
CA VAL A 102 2.42 4.88 -17.61
C VAL A 102 2.23 6.29 -17.08
N ALA A 103 2.47 6.49 -15.78
CA ALA A 103 2.57 7.81 -15.17
C ALA A 103 3.61 7.83 -14.06
N THR A 104 4.25 8.97 -13.89
CA THR A 104 5.13 9.29 -12.76
C THR A 104 4.54 10.46 -11.99
N ILE A 105 4.30 10.25 -10.72
CA ILE A 105 3.66 11.21 -9.80
C ILE A 105 4.58 11.44 -8.63
N VAL A 106 4.75 12.68 -8.21
CA VAL A 106 5.59 13.07 -7.07
C VAL A 106 4.75 13.76 -6.02
N THR A 107 4.99 13.38 -4.77
CA THR A 107 4.37 13.94 -3.57
C THR A 107 5.46 14.30 -2.58
N ASP A 108 5.53 15.56 -2.18
CA ASP A 108 6.47 16.01 -1.16
C ASP A 108 5.98 15.53 0.23
N LEU A 109 6.91 15.17 1.12
CA LEU A 109 6.55 14.64 2.45
C LEU A 109 5.87 15.68 3.35
N GLY A 110 6.01 16.96 3.01
CA GLY A 110 5.37 18.06 3.71
C GLY A 110 6.03 18.44 5.03
N PRO A 111 5.54 19.52 5.66
CA PRO A 111 6.16 20.09 6.85
C PRO A 111 5.90 19.28 8.14
N GLU A 112 5.01 18.32 8.10
CA GLU A 112 4.70 17.43 9.25
C GLU A 112 5.74 16.31 9.43
N TRP A 113 6.61 16.11 8.42
CA TRP A 113 7.77 15.24 8.51
C TRP A 113 9.03 16.07 8.82
N PRO A 114 9.88 15.67 9.78
CA PRO A 114 11.01 16.49 10.23
C PRO A 114 12.07 16.81 9.17
N TRP A 115 12.11 16.06 8.09
CA TRP A 115 13.14 16.16 7.04
C TRP A 115 12.53 16.39 5.67
N ALA A 116 13.24 17.17 4.84
CA ALA A 116 12.86 17.34 3.43
C ALA A 116 13.06 16.04 2.65
N GLY A 117 12.05 15.68 1.89
CA GLY A 117 12.05 14.48 1.06
C GLY A 117 10.77 14.37 0.23
N ARG A 118 10.75 13.40 -0.65
CA ARG A 118 9.64 13.17 -1.55
C ARG A 118 9.39 11.70 -1.80
N LEU A 119 8.14 11.39 -2.10
CA LEU A 119 7.69 10.11 -2.64
C LEU A 119 7.48 10.25 -4.14
N THR A 120 8.12 9.39 -4.93
CA THR A 120 7.81 9.20 -6.33
C THR A 120 7.01 7.91 -6.48
N SER A 121 5.81 7.98 -7.06
CA SER A 121 5.05 6.81 -7.46
C SER A 121 5.05 6.68 -8.98
N HIS A 122 5.53 5.54 -9.46
CA HIS A 122 5.49 5.16 -10.87
C HIS A 122 4.42 4.07 -11.05
N TRP A 123 3.54 4.28 -12.04
CA TRP A 123 2.46 3.39 -12.40
C TRP A 123 2.63 2.91 -13.84
N GLU A 124 2.45 1.64 -14.07
CA GLU A 124 2.28 1.04 -15.38
C GLU A 124 0.99 0.20 -15.37
N VAL A 125 0.09 0.48 -16.31
CA VAL A 125 -1.17 -0.24 -16.49
C VAL A 125 -1.12 -0.96 -17.82
N ALA A 126 -1.25 -2.29 -17.82
CA ALA A 126 -1.33 -3.17 -18.97
C ALA A 126 -2.59 -4.04 -18.89
N ALA A 127 -2.94 -4.76 -19.95
CA ALA A 127 -4.13 -5.59 -19.99
C ALA A 127 -4.15 -6.73 -18.97
N ASP A 128 -2.96 -7.21 -18.59
CA ASP A 128 -2.75 -8.38 -17.72
C ASP A 128 -2.12 -8.02 -16.37
N ALA A 129 -1.75 -6.76 -16.16
CA ALA A 129 -1.12 -6.34 -14.91
C ALA A 129 -1.20 -4.83 -14.67
N VAL A 130 -1.23 -4.45 -13.39
CA VAL A 130 -0.82 -3.14 -12.92
C VAL A 130 0.52 -3.30 -12.21
N ARG A 131 1.52 -2.47 -12.55
CA ARG A 131 2.83 -2.45 -11.89
C ARG A 131 3.01 -1.11 -11.21
N THR A 132 3.50 -1.14 -9.99
CA THR A 132 3.74 0.07 -9.21
C THR A 132 5.15 0.05 -8.62
N ARG A 133 5.78 1.22 -8.58
CA ARG A 133 7.00 1.46 -7.81
C ARG A 133 6.82 2.71 -6.97
N LEU A 134 7.03 2.58 -5.67
CA LEU A 134 7.23 3.70 -4.77
C LEU A 134 8.72 3.91 -4.58
N THR A 135 9.18 5.15 -4.61
CA THR A 135 10.57 5.53 -4.33
C THR A 135 10.55 6.70 -3.37
N LEU A 136 11.10 6.50 -2.17
CA LEU A 136 11.24 7.51 -1.13
C LEU A 136 12.67 8.05 -1.17
N GLU A 137 12.80 9.35 -1.32
CA GLU A 137 14.07 10.05 -1.45
C GLU A 137 14.24 11.09 -0.34
N ALA A 138 15.40 11.10 0.28
CA ALA A 138 15.85 12.15 1.18
C ALA A 138 16.57 13.23 0.35
N GLU A 139 16.32 14.52 0.66
CA GLU A 139 16.97 15.62 -0.05
C GLU A 139 18.34 15.96 0.56
N GLU A 140 18.39 16.38 1.81
CA GLU A 140 19.62 16.86 2.45
C GLU A 140 20.07 15.99 3.62
N GLN A 141 19.13 15.44 4.38
CA GLN A 141 19.39 14.69 5.61
C GLN A 141 18.76 13.32 5.54
N SER A 142 19.47 12.33 6.06
CA SER A 142 18.94 10.96 6.19
C SER A 142 17.82 10.90 7.21
N PHE A 143 16.85 10.01 6.95
CA PHE A 143 15.75 9.73 7.86
C PHE A 143 15.30 8.25 7.73
N PRO A 144 14.61 7.69 8.74
CA PRO A 144 14.09 6.33 8.65
C PRO A 144 12.84 6.29 7.76
N GLY A 145 12.66 5.21 7.00
CA GLY A 145 11.53 5.10 6.09
C GLY A 145 10.94 3.70 5.98
N VAL A 146 9.62 3.63 5.83
CA VAL A 146 8.86 2.44 5.43
C VAL A 146 7.82 2.86 4.39
N LEU A 147 7.74 2.09 3.32
CA LEU A 147 6.78 2.27 2.23
C LEU A 147 5.70 1.19 2.25
N GLY A 148 4.52 1.51 1.75
CA GLY A 148 3.46 0.54 1.55
C GLY A 148 2.41 1.00 0.55
N TRP A 149 1.60 0.05 0.10
CA TRP A 149 0.35 0.28 -0.60
C TRP A 149 -0.82 -0.23 0.25
N HIS A 150 -1.89 0.54 0.31
CA HIS A 150 -3.11 0.17 1.05
C HIS A 150 -4.31 0.13 0.09
N PRO A 151 -4.55 -1.00 -0.59
CA PRO A 151 -5.72 -1.18 -1.44
C PRO A 151 -6.94 -1.58 -0.60
N TRP A 152 -8.06 -0.92 -0.84
CA TRP A 152 -9.38 -1.28 -0.33
C TRP A 152 -10.10 -2.12 -1.38
N PHE A 153 -9.80 -3.40 -1.49
CA PHE A 153 -10.49 -4.29 -2.42
C PHE A 153 -11.94 -4.49 -2.00
N ASN A 154 -12.86 -4.41 -2.96
CA ASN A 154 -14.24 -4.81 -2.75
C ASN A 154 -14.30 -6.30 -2.44
N ARG A 155 -14.91 -6.69 -1.32
CA ARG A 155 -15.08 -8.11 -0.97
C ARG A 155 -15.96 -8.85 -1.98
N ARG A 156 -16.88 -8.14 -2.66
CA ARG A 156 -17.69 -8.67 -3.76
C ARG A 156 -17.60 -7.76 -4.97
N ILE A 157 -17.53 -8.36 -6.14
CA ILE A 157 -17.65 -7.69 -7.43
C ILE A 157 -18.87 -8.25 -8.16
N GLY A 158 -19.73 -7.36 -8.65
CA GLY A 158 -21.01 -7.79 -9.24
C GLY A 158 -21.85 -8.61 -8.27
N ALA A 159 -22.55 -9.64 -8.77
CA ALA A 159 -23.40 -10.55 -8.01
C ALA A 159 -22.65 -11.83 -7.55
N GLY A 160 -21.34 -11.86 -7.62
CA GLY A 160 -20.52 -13.06 -7.37
C GLY A 160 -20.32 -13.39 -5.89
N GLU A 161 -19.62 -14.49 -5.66
CA GLU A 161 -19.20 -14.91 -4.33
C GLU A 161 -18.17 -13.92 -3.73
N PRO A 162 -18.06 -13.88 -2.39
CA PRO A 162 -17.04 -13.06 -1.73
C PRO A 162 -15.64 -13.46 -2.17
N ALA A 163 -14.76 -12.49 -2.26
CA ALA A 163 -13.35 -12.72 -2.52
C ALA A 163 -12.71 -13.60 -1.44
N ILE A 164 -11.81 -14.45 -1.90
CA ILE A 164 -10.92 -15.28 -1.09
C ILE A 164 -9.53 -14.67 -1.24
N TRP A 165 -8.80 -14.50 -0.15
CA TRP A 165 -7.42 -14.06 -0.19
C TRP A 165 -6.47 -15.12 0.35
N SER A 166 -5.20 -15.04 -0.07
CA SER A 166 -4.16 -15.93 0.43
C SER A 166 -2.79 -15.26 0.46
N LEU A 167 -1.92 -15.79 1.34
CA LEU A 167 -0.49 -15.51 1.40
C LEU A 167 0.26 -16.83 1.22
N THR A 168 1.38 -16.82 0.50
CA THR A 168 2.14 -18.05 0.26
C THR A 168 3.21 -18.27 1.34
N GLY A 169 2.96 -19.22 2.26
CA GLY A 169 3.86 -19.55 3.35
C GLY A 169 4.06 -18.42 4.37
N PRO A 170 2.97 -17.82 4.90
CA PRO A 170 3.05 -16.71 5.83
C PRO A 170 3.50 -17.14 7.22
N LEU A 171 4.23 -16.26 7.88
CA LEU A 171 4.38 -16.27 9.33
C LEU A 171 3.66 -15.04 9.88
N LEU A 172 2.80 -15.27 10.87
CA LEU A 172 2.13 -14.19 11.59
C LEU A 172 3.13 -13.52 12.54
N ALA A 173 3.28 -12.21 12.44
CA ALA A 173 3.99 -11.44 13.44
C ALA A 173 3.15 -11.36 14.72
N GLU A 174 3.69 -11.86 15.83
CA GLU A 174 2.99 -11.86 17.11
C GLU A 174 2.79 -10.42 17.59
N ARG A 175 1.54 -10.09 17.92
CA ARG A 175 1.13 -8.75 18.33
C ARG A 175 0.97 -8.67 19.84
N LEU A 176 1.58 -7.65 20.42
CA LEU A 176 1.36 -7.19 21.78
C LEU A 176 0.19 -6.20 21.83
N GLU A 177 0.01 -5.54 22.98
CA GLU A 177 -0.98 -4.48 23.11
C GLU A 177 -0.70 -3.30 22.17
N ALA A 178 -1.75 -2.52 21.87
CA ALA A 178 -1.68 -1.31 21.05
C ALA A 178 -0.98 -1.48 19.68
N PHE A 179 -1.19 -2.62 18.99
CA PHE A 179 -0.62 -2.92 17.67
C PHE A 179 0.93 -3.00 17.62
N GLN A 180 1.58 -3.17 18.75
CA GLN A 180 3.02 -3.40 18.79
C GLN A 180 3.34 -4.85 18.45
N LEU A 181 4.44 -5.08 17.74
CA LEU A 181 4.93 -6.41 17.43
C LEU A 181 5.96 -6.87 18.47
N SER A 182 5.91 -8.15 18.84
CA SER A 182 6.85 -8.73 19.83
C SER A 182 8.22 -9.05 19.26
N GLY A 183 8.35 -9.13 17.93
CA GLY A 183 9.51 -9.66 17.22
C GLY A 183 9.46 -11.18 17.00
N ALA A 184 8.49 -11.88 17.57
CA ALA A 184 8.27 -13.29 17.29
C ALA A 184 7.37 -13.50 16.07
N PHE A 185 7.59 -14.62 15.37
CA PHE A 185 6.83 -15.01 14.19
C PHE A 185 6.37 -16.46 14.35
N VAL A 186 5.08 -16.69 14.13
CA VAL A 186 4.46 -18.00 14.35
C VAL A 186 3.74 -18.49 13.08
N PRO A 187 3.69 -19.82 12.85
CA PRO A 187 2.83 -20.38 11.81
C PRO A 187 1.37 -20.01 12.04
N VAL A 188 0.62 -19.81 10.97
CA VAL A 188 -0.78 -19.37 11.04
C VAL A 188 -1.67 -20.15 10.07
N ASP A 189 -2.88 -20.46 10.53
CA ASP A 189 -3.99 -20.90 9.68
C ASP A 189 -4.81 -19.67 9.26
N LEU A 190 -4.76 -19.32 7.99
CA LEU A 190 -5.46 -18.15 7.45
C LEU A 190 -6.98 -18.29 7.46
N GLY A 191 -7.52 -19.51 7.64
CA GLY A 191 -8.94 -19.77 7.79
C GLY A 191 -9.46 -19.67 9.22
N SER A 192 -8.58 -19.49 10.22
CA SER A 192 -8.93 -19.59 11.65
C SER A 192 -9.75 -18.41 12.17
N ARG A 193 -9.59 -17.20 11.62
CA ARG A 193 -10.26 -15.96 12.02
C ARG A 193 -10.11 -14.88 10.96
N ALA A 194 -10.77 -13.75 11.11
CA ALA A 194 -10.44 -12.51 10.40
C ALA A 194 -9.18 -11.86 11.00
N PHE A 195 -8.50 -11.05 10.22
CA PHE A 195 -7.21 -10.46 10.55
C PHE A 195 -7.21 -8.93 10.42
N ASP A 196 -6.52 -8.26 11.33
CA ASP A 196 -5.91 -6.94 11.21
C ASP A 196 -4.46 -7.09 11.67
N ASP A 197 -3.65 -7.81 10.89
CA ASP A 197 -2.37 -8.31 11.34
C ASP A 197 -1.25 -8.19 10.30
N THR A 198 -0.02 -8.23 10.80
CA THR A 198 1.21 -8.18 10.00
C THR A 198 1.76 -9.60 9.76
N PHE A 199 2.16 -9.85 8.53
CA PHE A 199 2.73 -11.13 8.10
C PHE A 199 4.11 -10.95 7.48
N LEU A 200 5.02 -11.86 7.80
CA LEU A 200 6.27 -12.07 7.08
C LEU A 200 6.06 -13.17 6.04
N VAL A 201 6.15 -12.84 4.76
CA VAL A 201 5.88 -13.72 3.63
C VAL A 201 7.15 -13.86 2.80
N ALA A 202 7.95 -14.90 3.07
CA ALA A 202 9.25 -15.09 2.42
C ALA A 202 9.15 -15.23 0.89
N SER A 203 8.05 -15.78 0.39
CA SER A 203 7.74 -15.86 -1.05
C SER A 203 7.42 -14.50 -1.69
N ARG A 204 7.12 -13.49 -0.87
CA ARG A 204 6.71 -12.14 -1.30
C ARG A 204 5.47 -12.16 -2.20
N ALA A 205 4.57 -13.13 -1.99
CA ALA A 205 3.42 -13.38 -2.83
C ALA A 205 2.12 -13.49 -2.02
N ALA A 206 1.10 -12.81 -2.51
CA ALA A 206 -0.27 -12.83 -2.02
C ALA A 206 -1.23 -12.96 -3.20
N SER A 207 -2.50 -13.21 -2.93
CA SER A 207 -3.54 -13.12 -3.95
C SER A 207 -4.88 -12.76 -3.36
N ILE A 208 -5.74 -12.17 -4.21
CA ILE A 208 -7.17 -12.04 -3.99
C ILE A 208 -7.90 -12.60 -5.21
N GLU A 209 -8.92 -13.41 -4.97
CA GLU A 209 -9.68 -14.07 -6.02
C GLU A 209 -11.18 -13.92 -5.75
N TRP A 210 -11.90 -13.44 -6.74
CA TRP A 210 -13.37 -13.50 -6.81
C TRP A 210 -13.73 -14.73 -7.64
N PRO A 211 -14.22 -15.81 -7.00
CA PRO A 211 -14.38 -17.11 -7.63
C PRO A 211 -15.14 -17.07 -8.97
N GLY A 212 -14.55 -17.66 -9.99
CA GLY A 212 -15.12 -17.72 -11.35
C GLY A 212 -15.09 -16.40 -12.13
N GLN A 213 -14.67 -15.30 -11.55
CA GLN A 213 -14.68 -13.98 -12.17
C GLN A 213 -13.28 -13.42 -12.42
N LEU A 214 -12.53 -13.23 -11.37
CA LEU A 214 -11.26 -12.49 -11.40
C LEU A 214 -10.31 -12.96 -10.31
N ARG A 215 -9.02 -12.97 -10.60
CA ARG A 215 -7.94 -13.16 -9.64
C ARG A 215 -6.87 -12.09 -9.85
N ILE A 216 -6.36 -11.53 -8.77
CA ILE A 216 -5.19 -10.67 -8.76
C ILE A 216 -4.12 -11.35 -7.92
N ASP A 217 -3.02 -11.77 -8.57
CA ASP A 217 -1.82 -12.23 -7.90
C ASP A 217 -0.91 -11.03 -7.62
N ILE A 218 -0.46 -10.90 -6.37
CA ILE A 218 0.30 -9.77 -5.88
C ILE A 218 1.73 -10.24 -5.60
N SER A 219 2.71 -9.66 -6.26
CA SER A 219 4.12 -9.84 -5.90
C SER A 219 4.72 -8.54 -5.39
N SER A 220 5.65 -8.65 -4.43
CA SER A 220 6.30 -7.52 -3.80
C SER A 220 7.81 -7.69 -3.78
N SER A 221 8.58 -6.59 -3.83
CA SER A 221 10.02 -6.63 -3.64
C SER A 221 10.44 -6.89 -2.18
N HIS A 222 9.51 -6.78 -1.23
CA HIS A 222 9.74 -6.96 0.20
C HIS A 222 8.79 -8.00 0.79
N PRO A 223 9.14 -8.67 1.90
CA PRO A 223 8.39 -9.78 2.45
C PRO A 223 7.25 -9.38 3.40
N TRP A 224 7.02 -8.10 3.63
CA TRP A 224 6.05 -7.61 4.60
C TRP A 224 4.68 -7.40 3.96
N PHE A 225 3.65 -7.96 4.59
CA PHE A 225 2.26 -7.75 4.23
C PHE A 225 1.44 -7.47 5.50
N VAL A 226 0.53 -6.52 5.41
CA VAL A 226 -0.58 -6.39 6.37
C VAL A 226 -1.84 -6.87 5.68
N VAL A 227 -2.67 -7.60 6.39
CA VAL A 227 -4.01 -7.98 5.92
C VAL A 227 -5.03 -7.48 6.92
N PHE A 228 -6.01 -6.74 6.41
CA PHE A 228 -7.18 -6.31 7.13
C PHE A 228 -8.42 -6.84 6.43
N ASP A 229 -9.08 -7.84 7.02
CA ASP A 229 -10.26 -8.49 6.45
C ASP A 229 -11.44 -8.65 7.43
N GLU A 230 -11.44 -7.89 8.50
CA GLU A 230 -12.52 -7.89 9.51
C GLU A 230 -13.84 -7.26 9.01
N LEU A 231 -13.82 -6.57 7.86
CA LEU A 231 -14.99 -5.90 7.31
C LEU A 231 -15.79 -6.81 6.37
N ALA A 232 -17.13 -6.65 6.40
CA ALA A 232 -18.01 -7.42 5.53
C ALA A 232 -17.86 -7.06 4.04
N ASP A 233 -17.48 -5.81 3.72
CA ASP A 233 -17.52 -5.27 2.36
C ASP A 233 -16.15 -5.11 1.72
N TYR A 234 -15.06 -5.13 2.52
CA TYR A 234 -13.71 -4.83 2.04
C TYR A 234 -12.66 -5.79 2.58
N ILE A 235 -11.59 -5.94 1.81
CA ILE A 235 -10.35 -6.63 2.18
C ILE A 235 -9.19 -5.73 1.79
N CYS A 236 -8.23 -5.52 2.71
CA CYS A 236 -6.97 -4.87 2.40
C CYS A 236 -5.84 -5.89 2.45
N ILE A 237 -5.03 -5.95 1.41
CA ILE A 237 -3.80 -6.75 1.34
C ILE A 237 -2.69 -5.78 1.00
N GLU A 238 -1.85 -5.47 1.96
CA GLU A 238 -0.97 -4.32 1.95
C GLU A 238 0.50 -4.74 1.85
N PRO A 239 1.09 -4.79 0.66
CA PRO A 239 2.53 -4.99 0.56
C PRO A 239 3.28 -3.77 1.12
N GLN A 240 4.28 -4.03 1.98
CA GLN A 240 5.07 -3.01 2.67
C GLN A 240 6.56 -3.31 2.58
N SER A 241 7.40 -2.28 2.72
CA SER A 241 8.87 -2.44 2.76
C SER A 241 9.40 -2.80 4.15
N GLY A 242 8.59 -2.62 5.18
CA GLY A 242 8.89 -2.91 6.57
C GLY A 242 7.61 -3.06 7.39
N PRO A 243 7.71 -3.50 8.64
CA PRO A 243 6.55 -3.68 9.52
C PRO A 243 5.98 -2.34 10.00
N PRO A 244 4.74 -2.30 10.56
CA PRO A 244 4.26 -1.16 11.34
C PRO A 244 5.25 -0.78 12.45
N ASN A 245 5.37 0.52 12.74
CA ASN A 245 6.40 1.10 13.62
C ASN A 245 7.86 0.84 13.18
N GLY A 246 8.08 0.30 11.99
CA GLY A 246 9.41 -0.09 11.47
C GLY A 246 10.39 1.08 11.29
N ILE A 247 9.94 2.32 11.42
CA ILE A 247 10.80 3.51 11.50
C ILE A 247 11.49 3.64 12.86
N ASN A 248 11.01 2.94 13.90
CA ASN A 248 11.54 2.95 15.28
C ASN A 248 12.09 1.59 15.73
N ASP A 249 11.46 0.50 15.30
CA ASP A 249 11.65 -0.80 15.94
C ASP A 249 12.73 -1.62 15.25
N SER A 250 13.88 -1.73 15.89
CA SER A 250 15.00 -2.57 15.46
C SER A 250 14.90 -4.02 15.98
N GLN A 251 13.92 -4.36 16.84
CA GLN A 251 13.74 -5.72 17.37
C GLN A 251 12.99 -6.61 16.36
N VAL A 252 12.07 -6.04 15.60
CA VAL A 252 11.26 -6.76 14.59
C VAL A 252 11.99 -6.84 13.25
N ALA A 253 12.55 -5.72 12.81
CA ALA A 253 13.36 -5.61 11.60
C ALA A 253 14.35 -4.45 11.73
N PRO A 254 15.51 -4.51 11.05
CA PRO A 254 16.41 -3.36 10.97
C PRO A 254 15.67 -2.11 10.44
N VAL A 255 15.87 -0.98 11.08
CA VAL A 255 15.36 0.30 10.59
C VAL A 255 16.02 0.62 9.25
N THR A 256 15.21 0.83 8.22
CA THR A 256 15.72 1.28 6.93
C THR A 256 15.96 2.77 6.97
N VAL A 257 17.19 3.19 6.70
CA VAL A 257 17.57 4.60 6.60
C VAL A 257 17.60 5.01 5.13
N VAL A 258 16.88 6.07 4.80
CA VAL A 258 16.88 6.71 3.49
C VAL A 258 17.89 7.85 3.54
N ALA A 259 18.95 7.77 2.75
CA ALA A 259 19.99 8.80 2.69
C ALA A 259 19.94 9.56 1.35
N PRO A 260 20.47 10.79 1.28
CA PRO A 260 20.62 11.48 0.02
C PRO A 260 21.40 10.63 -1.00
N GLY A 261 20.76 10.36 -2.15
CA GLY A 261 21.34 9.49 -3.20
C GLY A 261 21.11 7.98 -2.97
N GLU A 262 20.58 7.55 -1.83
CA GLU A 262 20.28 6.15 -1.51
C GLU A 262 18.78 5.99 -1.19
N PRO A 263 17.91 5.95 -2.21
CA PRO A 263 16.47 5.90 -2.01
C PRO A 263 15.98 4.52 -1.54
N LEU A 264 14.90 4.49 -0.77
CA LEU A 264 14.13 3.28 -0.50
C LEU A 264 13.11 3.07 -1.63
N SER A 265 13.01 1.84 -2.16
CA SER A 265 12.00 1.50 -3.16
C SER A 265 11.17 0.30 -2.75
N LEU A 266 9.87 0.35 -3.10
CA LEU A 266 8.93 -0.77 -3.02
C LEU A 266 8.33 -1.00 -4.41
N VAL A 267 8.56 -2.19 -4.97
CA VAL A 267 8.05 -2.58 -6.29
C VAL A 267 6.99 -3.66 -6.13
N ASN A 268 5.85 -3.47 -6.78
CA ASN A 268 4.76 -4.45 -6.78
C ASN A 268 4.25 -4.71 -8.19
N GLU A 269 3.91 -5.95 -8.47
CA GLU A 269 3.11 -6.36 -9.62
C GLU A 269 1.78 -6.94 -9.12
N TRP A 270 0.71 -6.48 -9.72
CA TRP A 270 -0.67 -6.90 -9.51
C TRP A 270 -1.14 -7.56 -10.80
N ARG A 271 -0.89 -8.88 -10.93
CA ARG A 271 -1.17 -9.66 -12.15
C ARG A 271 -2.63 -10.06 -12.19
N ILE A 272 -3.28 -9.77 -13.29
CA ILE A 272 -4.71 -9.97 -13.51
C ILE A 272 -4.93 -11.28 -14.27
N THR A 273 -5.73 -12.18 -13.69
CA THR A 273 -6.22 -13.38 -14.36
C THR A 273 -7.74 -13.34 -14.38
N ARG A 274 -8.30 -13.35 -15.58
CA ARG A 274 -9.75 -13.35 -15.79
C ARG A 274 -10.30 -14.76 -15.65
N GLY A 275 -11.43 -14.91 -14.94
CA GLY A 275 -12.18 -16.16 -14.90
C GLY A 275 -12.73 -16.49 -16.27
N GLN A 276 -12.93 -17.78 -16.56
CA GLN A 276 -13.66 -18.16 -17.77
C GLN A 276 -15.14 -17.81 -17.56
N PRO A 277 -15.82 -17.21 -18.55
CA PRO A 277 -17.27 -17.01 -18.43
C PRO A 277 -17.91 -18.39 -18.23
N ALA A 278 -18.84 -18.47 -17.28
CA ALA A 278 -19.68 -19.66 -17.13
C ALA A 278 -20.41 -19.86 -18.45
N GLY A 279 -20.10 -20.96 -19.15
CA GLY A 279 -20.67 -21.33 -20.44
C GLY A 279 -22.19 -21.63 -20.35
#